data_58c3fa4c0e182ea599747143d21149c3
#
_entry.id   58c3fa4c0e182ea599747143d21149c3
#
_cell.length_a   1.000
_cell.length_b   1.000
_cell.length_c   1.000
_cell.angle_alpha   90.00
_cell.angle_beta   90.00
_cell.angle_gamma   90.00
#
_symmetry.space_group_name_H-M   'P 1'
#
loop_
_entity.id
_entity.type
_entity.pdbx_description
1 polymer ?
#
loop_
_entity_poly.entity_id
_entity_poly.type
_entity_poly.pdbx_seq_one_letter_code
_entity_poly.pdbx_strand_id
1 'polypeptide(L)'
;KRDEAEASYKAMAATEKAAKSQYDMAVDGARVEDKAAAAALVGQAAGAVAEVESYLKEAALVSPIDGEVSERFPEVGELVGTGAPIMNITDLNDMWVTFSIREDHLKNIKIGTELDAFIPALDNRPVKLKVYYMKDMGTYAAWKATKTNGQFDSKTFEVRARPMEKVADLRPGMSVIKKLTIDN
;
A
#
# COMPACT_ATOMS: atom_id res chain seq x y z
N LYS A 1 -7.19 -75.55 -43.48
CA LYS A 1 -6.55 -74.65 -44.47
C LYS A 1 -7.23 -73.29 -44.63
N ARG A 2 -8.57 -73.24 -44.73
CA ARG A 2 -9.29 -71.95 -44.88
C ARG A 2 -9.21 -71.15 -43.56
N ASP A 3 -9.43 -71.81 -42.43
CA ASP A 3 -9.37 -71.14 -41.13
C ASP A 3 -7.97 -70.73 -40.74
N GLU A 4 -6.93 -71.44 -41.15
CA GLU A 4 -5.53 -71.08 -40.96
C GLU A 4 -5.13 -69.89 -41.84
N ALA A 5 -5.63 -69.80 -43.06
CA ALA A 5 -5.41 -68.66 -43.90
C ALA A 5 -6.11 -67.38 -43.39
N GLU A 6 -7.32 -67.54 -42.85
CA GLU A 6 -8.05 -66.40 -42.22
C GLU A 6 -7.40 -65.96 -40.92
N ALA A 7 -6.91 -66.84 -40.09
CA ALA A 7 -6.14 -66.47 -38.87
C ALA A 7 -4.81 -65.77 -39.25
N SER A 8 -4.11 -66.30 -40.27
CA SER A 8 -2.88 -65.62 -40.74
C SER A 8 -3.13 -64.25 -41.30
N TYR A 9 -4.21 -64.09 -42.08
CA TYR A 9 -4.59 -62.75 -42.59
C TYR A 9 -4.89 -61.74 -41.45
N LYS A 10 -5.68 -62.17 -40.44
CA LYS A 10 -5.98 -61.34 -39.28
C LYS A 10 -4.74 -60.95 -38.49
N ALA A 11 -3.80 -61.91 -38.30
CA ALA A 11 -2.53 -61.63 -37.64
C ALA A 11 -1.66 -60.58 -38.42
N MET A 12 -1.55 -60.77 -39.73
CA MET A 12 -0.81 -59.82 -40.58
C MET A 12 -1.46 -58.42 -40.62
N ALA A 13 -2.76 -58.34 -40.72
CA ALA A 13 -3.50 -57.10 -40.66
C ALA A 13 -3.33 -56.35 -39.32
N ALA A 14 -3.27 -57.09 -38.21
CA ALA A 14 -3.00 -56.52 -36.88
C ALA A 14 -1.57 -55.99 -36.78
N THR A 15 -0.59 -56.70 -37.39
CA THR A 15 0.80 -56.28 -37.41
C THR A 15 0.98 -55.00 -38.27
N GLU A 16 0.33 -54.95 -39.44
CA GLU A 16 0.31 -53.76 -40.28
C GLU A 16 -0.26 -52.53 -39.53
N LYS A 17 -1.38 -52.72 -38.88
CA LYS A 17 -2.03 -51.65 -38.05
C LYS A 17 -1.13 -51.17 -36.95
N ALA A 18 -0.43 -52.07 -36.27
CA ALA A 18 0.53 -51.69 -35.21
C ALA A 18 1.73 -50.92 -35.77
N ALA A 19 2.31 -51.36 -36.90
CA ALA A 19 3.40 -50.69 -37.57
C ALA A 19 2.98 -49.28 -38.07
N LYS A 20 1.75 -49.16 -38.60
CA LYS A 20 1.21 -47.86 -39.01
C LYS A 20 1.04 -46.92 -37.82
N SER A 21 0.53 -47.40 -36.70
CA SER A 21 0.42 -46.56 -35.49
C SER A 21 1.79 -46.09 -34.98
N GLN A 22 2.82 -46.94 -35.06
CA GLN A 22 4.19 -46.55 -34.72
C GLN A 22 4.75 -45.49 -35.70
N TYR A 23 4.49 -45.65 -37.00
CA TYR A 23 4.89 -44.68 -38.01
C TYR A 23 4.19 -43.33 -37.77
N ASP A 24 2.87 -43.32 -37.53
CA ASP A 24 2.12 -42.09 -37.29
C ASP A 24 2.66 -41.38 -36.03
N MET A 25 2.97 -42.13 -34.94
CA MET A 25 3.62 -41.55 -33.74
C MET A 25 5.00 -41.00 -34.03
N ALA A 26 5.79 -41.60 -34.96
CA ALA A 26 7.09 -41.09 -35.31
C ALA A 26 7.00 -39.83 -36.20
N VAL A 27 5.99 -39.74 -37.06
CA VAL A 27 5.74 -38.57 -37.93
C VAL A 27 5.17 -37.42 -37.13
N ASP A 28 4.22 -37.66 -36.25
CA ASP A 28 3.58 -36.62 -35.43
C ASP A 28 4.48 -36.08 -34.29
N GLY A 29 5.61 -36.76 -34.02
CA GLY A 29 6.56 -36.44 -32.97
C GLY A 29 6.09 -36.87 -31.59
N ALA A 30 6.54 -36.17 -30.53
CA ALA A 30 6.19 -36.51 -29.16
C ALA A 30 4.67 -36.40 -28.91
N ARG A 31 4.14 -37.29 -28.08
CA ARG A 31 2.72 -37.30 -27.73
C ARG A 31 2.30 -35.99 -27.12
N VAL A 32 1.04 -35.65 -27.25
CA VAL A 32 0.47 -34.41 -26.69
C VAL A 32 0.68 -34.36 -25.18
N GLU A 33 0.55 -35.53 -24.50
CA GLU A 33 0.79 -35.67 -23.06
C GLU A 33 2.25 -35.40 -22.68
N ASP A 34 3.21 -35.89 -23.48
CA ASP A 34 4.65 -35.66 -23.26
C ASP A 34 5.01 -34.17 -23.43
N LYS A 35 4.45 -33.55 -24.43
CA LYS A 35 4.60 -32.08 -24.65
C LYS A 35 3.98 -31.28 -23.51
N ALA A 36 2.81 -31.69 -23.02
CA ALA A 36 2.15 -31.05 -21.88
C ALA A 36 2.95 -31.23 -20.57
N ALA A 37 3.50 -32.43 -20.35
CA ALA A 37 4.35 -32.71 -19.19
C ALA A 37 5.64 -31.85 -19.24
N ALA A 38 6.30 -31.78 -20.41
CA ALA A 38 7.48 -30.92 -20.59
C ALA A 38 7.14 -29.42 -20.37
N ALA A 39 6.02 -28.95 -20.90
CA ALA A 39 5.54 -27.59 -20.67
C ALA A 39 5.25 -27.30 -19.19
N ALA A 40 4.69 -28.26 -18.46
CA ALA A 40 4.46 -28.14 -17.03
C ALA A 40 5.78 -28.05 -16.23
N LEU A 41 6.82 -28.81 -16.63
CA LEU A 41 8.15 -28.70 -16.01
C LEU A 41 8.79 -27.33 -16.27
N VAL A 42 8.64 -26.79 -17.48
CA VAL A 42 9.08 -25.41 -17.79
C VAL A 42 8.35 -24.40 -16.91
N GLY A 43 7.03 -24.54 -16.76
CA GLY A 43 6.23 -23.70 -15.87
C GLY A 43 6.67 -23.76 -14.41
N GLN A 44 6.98 -24.96 -13.91
CA GLN A 44 7.50 -25.17 -12.56
C GLN A 44 8.87 -24.48 -12.38
N ALA A 45 9.77 -24.65 -13.33
CA ALA A 45 11.09 -24.01 -13.28
C ALA A 45 10.97 -22.48 -13.33
N ALA A 46 10.10 -21.95 -14.20
CA ALA A 46 9.82 -20.51 -14.26
C ALA A 46 9.24 -19.97 -12.95
N GLY A 47 8.38 -20.73 -12.28
CA GLY A 47 7.86 -20.39 -10.95
C GLY A 47 8.97 -20.30 -9.89
N ALA A 48 9.88 -21.26 -9.89
CA ALA A 48 11.03 -21.26 -8.96
C ALA A 48 11.97 -20.07 -9.21
N VAL A 49 12.20 -19.70 -10.48
CA VAL A 49 12.97 -18.49 -10.82
C VAL A 49 12.27 -17.23 -10.31
N ALA A 50 10.95 -17.09 -10.54
CA ALA A 50 10.18 -15.93 -10.08
C ALA A 50 10.18 -15.79 -8.55
N GLU A 51 10.19 -16.90 -7.81
CA GLU A 51 10.30 -16.91 -6.35
C GLU A 51 11.65 -16.32 -5.91
N VAL A 52 12.76 -16.79 -6.49
CA VAL A 52 14.10 -16.29 -6.16
C VAL A 52 14.26 -14.82 -6.56
N GLU A 53 13.71 -14.41 -7.70
CA GLU A 53 13.70 -13.01 -8.13
C GLU A 53 12.93 -12.11 -7.13
N SER A 54 11.84 -12.62 -6.55
CA SER A 54 11.11 -11.90 -5.49
C SER A 54 11.98 -11.67 -4.26
N TYR A 55 12.69 -12.69 -3.79
CA TYR A 55 13.64 -12.53 -2.67
C TYR A 55 14.78 -11.56 -2.99
N LEU A 56 15.29 -11.57 -4.21
CA LEU A 56 16.32 -10.62 -4.62
C LEU A 56 15.82 -9.17 -4.64
N LYS A 57 14.57 -8.94 -5.01
CA LYS A 57 13.94 -7.60 -4.93
C LYS A 57 13.79 -7.13 -3.49
N GLU A 58 13.50 -8.02 -2.56
CA GLU A 58 13.40 -7.69 -1.13
C GLU A 58 14.77 -7.37 -0.50
N ALA A 59 15.86 -7.88 -1.07
CA ALA A 59 17.22 -7.58 -0.59
C ALA A 59 17.65 -6.12 -0.84
N ALA A 60 16.98 -5.40 -1.76
CA ALA A 60 17.20 -3.99 -2.05
C ALA A 60 15.92 -3.21 -1.80
N LEU A 61 15.80 -2.61 -0.62
CA LEU A 61 14.65 -1.79 -0.26
C LEU A 61 14.64 -0.49 -1.07
N VAL A 62 13.55 -0.28 -1.78
CA VAL A 62 13.30 0.95 -2.55
C VAL A 62 12.12 1.67 -1.92
N SER A 63 12.23 3.00 -1.80
CA SER A 63 11.13 3.81 -1.33
C SER A 63 9.92 3.70 -2.25
N PRO A 64 8.69 3.43 -1.73
CA PRO A 64 7.48 3.42 -2.52
C PRO A 64 6.95 4.82 -2.85
N ILE A 65 7.49 5.87 -2.21
CA ILE A 65 7.07 7.27 -2.39
C ILE A 65 8.30 8.18 -2.51
N ASP A 66 8.12 9.32 -3.18
CA ASP A 66 9.08 10.41 -3.15
C ASP A 66 8.94 11.16 -1.82
N GLY A 67 10.06 11.39 -1.13
CA GLY A 67 10.02 12.05 0.16
C GLY A 67 11.39 12.20 0.82
N GLU A 68 11.38 12.71 2.02
CA GLU A 68 12.58 12.88 2.86
C GLU A 68 12.61 11.82 3.94
N VAL A 69 13.78 11.21 4.15
CA VAL A 69 13.99 10.28 5.27
C VAL A 69 13.94 11.06 6.58
N SER A 70 12.89 10.86 7.36
CA SER A 70 12.71 11.51 8.66
C SER A 70 13.36 10.77 9.80
N GLU A 71 13.49 9.44 9.69
CA GLU A 71 14.07 8.60 10.73
C GLU A 71 14.61 7.30 10.13
N ARG A 72 15.74 6.84 10.62
CA ARG A 72 16.31 5.52 10.34
C ARG A 72 16.39 4.74 11.65
N PHE A 73 15.83 3.54 11.68
CA PHE A 73 15.73 2.74 12.90
C PHE A 73 16.97 1.85 13.14
N PRO A 74 17.39 0.97 12.20
CA PRO A 74 18.52 0.09 12.42
C PRO A 74 19.85 0.76 12.09
N GLU A 75 20.88 0.37 12.80
CA GLU A 75 22.27 0.69 12.47
C GLU A 75 22.85 -0.31 11.46
N VAL A 76 23.92 0.11 10.77
CA VAL A 76 24.60 -0.76 9.81
C VAL A 76 25.22 -1.95 10.53
N GLY A 77 24.88 -3.16 10.08
CA GLY A 77 25.32 -4.41 10.71
C GLY A 77 24.35 -4.96 11.75
N GLU A 78 23.25 -4.27 12.04
CA GLU A 78 22.21 -4.75 12.94
C GLU A 78 21.29 -5.76 12.23
N LEU A 79 20.92 -6.82 12.94
CA LEU A 79 20.00 -7.83 12.46
C LEU A 79 18.56 -7.33 12.59
N VAL A 80 17.88 -7.21 11.47
CA VAL A 80 16.49 -6.73 11.41
C VAL A 80 15.53 -7.89 11.18
N GLY A 81 14.53 -8.02 12.04
CA GLY A 81 13.50 -9.05 11.92
C GLY A 81 12.48 -8.73 10.82
N THR A 82 11.79 -9.76 10.35
CA THR A 82 10.71 -9.60 9.36
C THR A 82 9.61 -8.67 9.90
N GLY A 83 9.25 -7.66 9.13
CA GLY A 83 8.22 -6.68 9.49
C GLY A 83 8.71 -5.54 10.40
N ALA A 84 9.98 -5.51 10.78
CA ALA A 84 10.52 -4.38 11.53
C ALA A 84 10.66 -3.14 10.62
N PRO A 85 10.39 -1.95 11.14
CA PRO A 85 10.55 -0.72 10.38
C PRO A 85 12.04 -0.46 10.12
N ILE A 86 12.38 -0.07 8.90
CA ILE A 86 13.75 0.28 8.51
C ILE A 86 13.95 1.79 8.54
N MET A 87 13.02 2.53 7.96
CA MET A 87 13.06 4.00 7.95
C MET A 87 11.67 4.59 7.75
N ASN A 88 11.47 5.80 8.22
CA ASN A 88 10.31 6.61 7.94
C ASN A 88 10.64 7.58 6.80
N ILE A 89 9.76 7.60 5.79
CA ILE A 89 9.85 8.54 4.67
C ILE A 89 8.61 9.42 4.73
N THR A 90 8.83 10.72 4.73
CA THR A 90 7.77 11.73 4.82
C THR A 90 7.60 12.44 3.49
N ASP A 91 6.39 12.40 2.94
CA ASP A 91 6.04 13.22 1.78
C ASP A 91 5.74 14.65 2.22
N LEU A 92 6.66 15.57 1.90
CA LEU A 92 6.51 16.99 2.22
C LEU A 92 5.52 17.72 1.30
N ASN A 93 4.96 17.05 0.29
CA ASN A 93 3.93 17.64 -0.58
C ASN A 93 2.52 17.38 -0.05
N ASP A 94 2.34 16.35 0.79
CA ASP A 94 1.04 16.03 1.41
C ASP A 94 1.02 16.38 2.90
N MET A 95 1.20 17.67 3.20
CA MET A 95 1.20 18.20 4.56
C MET A 95 -0.20 18.64 4.99
N TRP A 96 -0.51 18.42 6.26
CA TRP A 96 -1.74 18.95 6.87
C TRP A 96 -1.46 19.50 8.26
N VAL A 97 -2.35 20.35 8.72
CA VAL A 97 -2.35 20.93 10.06
C VAL A 97 -3.50 20.34 10.86
N THR A 98 -3.23 19.93 12.07
CA THR A 98 -4.26 19.43 13.01
C THR A 98 -4.51 20.49 14.08
N PHE A 99 -5.76 20.91 14.21
CA PHE A 99 -6.24 21.80 15.27
C PHE A 99 -7.13 21.01 16.23
N SER A 100 -6.95 21.25 17.51
CA SER A 100 -7.86 20.80 18.56
C SER A 100 -8.78 21.98 18.94
N ILE A 101 -10.03 21.95 18.48
CA ILE A 101 -10.97 23.06 18.61
C ILE A 101 -12.12 22.65 19.52
N ARG A 102 -12.41 23.47 20.54
CA ARG A 102 -13.56 23.25 21.41
C ARG A 102 -14.87 23.49 20.65
N GLU A 103 -15.92 22.78 21.08
CA GLU A 103 -17.25 22.81 20.46
C GLU A 103 -17.84 24.23 20.33
N ASP A 104 -17.63 25.07 21.35
CA ASP A 104 -18.09 26.46 21.37
C ASP A 104 -17.47 27.33 20.25
N HIS A 105 -16.30 26.96 19.74
CA HIS A 105 -15.62 27.64 18.65
C HIS A 105 -15.85 27.03 17.26
N LEU A 106 -16.66 25.97 17.16
CA LEU A 106 -16.94 25.31 15.90
C LEU A 106 -18.01 25.99 15.04
N LYS A 107 -18.75 26.97 15.57
CA LYS A 107 -19.94 27.57 14.95
C LYS A 107 -19.77 27.93 13.47
N ASN A 108 -18.57 28.39 13.08
CA ASN A 108 -18.27 28.83 11.71
C ASN A 108 -17.25 27.92 11.00
N ILE A 109 -16.94 26.75 11.55
CA ILE A 109 -15.93 25.83 11.00
C ILE A 109 -16.62 24.58 10.51
N LYS A 110 -16.60 24.36 9.19
CA LYS A 110 -17.17 23.19 8.52
C LYS A 110 -16.14 22.62 7.54
N ILE A 111 -16.37 21.41 7.04
CA ILE A 111 -15.57 20.88 5.93
C ILE A 111 -15.70 21.84 4.74
N GLY A 112 -14.56 22.21 4.16
CA GLY A 112 -14.47 23.19 3.09
C GLY A 112 -14.23 24.64 3.56
N THR A 113 -14.33 24.93 4.86
CA THR A 113 -14.03 26.27 5.39
C THR A 113 -12.57 26.62 5.20
N GLU A 114 -12.32 27.85 4.75
CA GLU A 114 -10.96 28.41 4.66
C GLU A 114 -10.59 29.08 6.00
N LEU A 115 -9.37 28.83 6.43
CA LEU A 115 -8.84 29.32 7.69
C LEU A 115 -7.57 30.11 7.42
N ASP A 116 -7.48 31.32 7.94
CA ASP A 116 -6.24 32.09 7.97
C ASP A 116 -5.46 31.74 9.24
N ALA A 117 -4.23 31.32 9.04
CA ALA A 117 -3.32 30.95 10.11
C ALA A 117 -1.91 31.49 9.84
N PHE A 118 -1.02 31.35 10.78
CA PHE A 118 0.38 31.74 10.60
C PHE A 118 1.30 30.72 11.26
N ILE A 119 2.51 30.64 10.73
CA ILE A 119 3.55 29.70 11.14
C ILE A 119 4.65 30.48 11.87
N PRO A 120 4.73 30.40 13.21
CA PRO A 120 5.74 31.16 13.96
C PRO A 120 7.18 30.79 13.58
N ALA A 121 7.44 29.53 13.30
CA ALA A 121 8.77 29.06 12.90
C ALA A 121 9.26 29.60 11.55
N LEU A 122 8.37 30.20 10.74
CA LEU A 122 8.66 30.80 9.44
C LEU A 122 8.34 32.32 9.51
N ASP A 123 8.83 33.01 10.50
CA ASP A 123 8.66 34.46 10.70
C ASP A 123 7.19 34.92 10.69
N ASN A 124 6.31 34.11 11.32
CA ASN A 124 4.86 34.34 11.30
C ASN A 124 4.26 34.41 9.90
N ARG A 125 4.81 33.65 8.96
CA ARG A 125 4.31 33.57 7.59
C ARG A 125 2.83 33.24 7.56
N PRO A 126 1.99 34.03 6.91
CA PRO A 126 0.58 33.73 6.77
C PRO A 126 0.37 32.56 5.84
N VAL A 127 -0.58 31.67 6.18
CA VAL A 127 -0.96 30.52 5.39
C VAL A 127 -2.48 30.40 5.35
N LYS A 128 -3.02 30.15 4.16
CA LYS A 128 -4.43 29.80 3.97
C LYS A 128 -4.58 28.29 3.99
N LEU A 129 -5.47 27.82 4.82
CA LEU A 129 -5.74 26.40 5.05
C LEU A 129 -7.19 26.11 4.69
N LYS A 130 -7.46 24.95 4.10
CA LYS A 130 -8.81 24.47 3.83
C LYS A 130 -9.11 23.23 4.65
N VAL A 131 -10.19 23.28 5.43
CA VAL A 131 -10.65 22.16 6.26
C VAL A 131 -11.15 21.04 5.37
N TYR A 132 -10.63 19.84 5.58
CA TYR A 132 -11.04 18.64 4.85
C TYR A 132 -11.53 17.49 5.73
N TYR A 133 -11.26 17.56 7.04
CA TYR A 133 -11.63 16.51 7.98
C TYR A 133 -12.00 17.10 9.34
N MET A 134 -13.04 16.55 9.96
CA MET A 134 -13.46 16.89 11.31
C MET A 134 -13.92 15.61 12.02
N LYS A 135 -13.49 15.44 13.25
CA LYS A 135 -13.89 14.32 14.12
C LYS A 135 -13.99 14.79 15.56
N ASP A 136 -14.99 14.29 16.29
CA ASP A 136 -15.02 14.43 17.74
C ASP A 136 -13.88 13.59 18.35
N MET A 137 -13.18 14.15 19.32
CA MET A 137 -12.09 13.45 20.00
C MET A 137 -12.58 12.52 21.13
N GLY A 138 -13.90 12.37 21.27
CA GLY A 138 -14.52 11.55 22.29
C GLY A 138 -14.11 11.93 23.72
N THR A 139 -14.45 11.10 24.68
CA THR A 139 -14.17 11.32 26.13
C THR A 139 -12.69 11.28 26.51
N TYR A 140 -11.80 10.80 25.64
CA TYR A 140 -10.36 10.69 25.96
C TYR A 140 -9.63 12.05 26.01
N ALA A 141 -10.12 13.06 25.32
CA ALA A 141 -9.55 14.41 25.37
C ALA A 141 -10.14 15.27 26.50
N ALA A 142 -11.22 14.81 27.12
CA ALA A 142 -11.94 15.52 28.18
C ALA A 142 -11.31 15.36 29.59
N TRP A 143 -10.17 14.69 29.73
CA TRP A 143 -9.64 14.31 31.05
C TRP A 143 -8.89 15.44 31.79
N LYS A 144 -8.99 16.68 31.39
CA LYS A 144 -8.52 17.85 32.17
C LYS A 144 -9.52 19.00 32.28
N ALA A 145 -10.79 18.73 32.18
CA ALA A 145 -11.78 19.69 32.64
C ALA A 145 -11.93 19.55 34.17
N THR A 146 -11.16 20.33 34.88
CA THR A 146 -11.36 20.54 36.33
C THR A 146 -12.77 21.09 36.52
N LYS A 147 -13.63 20.30 37.11
CA LYS A 147 -15.00 20.69 37.49
C LYS A 147 -14.94 21.98 38.30
N THR A 148 -15.35 23.06 37.74
CA THR A 148 -15.68 24.28 38.49
C THR A 148 -17.07 24.70 38.04
N ASN A 149 -18.03 24.45 38.92
CA ASN A 149 -19.39 25.00 38.96
C ASN A 149 -20.12 25.18 37.62
N GLY A 150 -20.96 24.19 37.26
CA GLY A 150 -22.14 24.43 36.42
C GLY A 150 -21.88 24.67 34.91
N GLN A 151 -20.66 24.58 34.43
CA GLN A 151 -20.37 24.70 33.04
C GLN A 151 -20.47 23.35 32.34
N PHE A 152 -21.16 23.34 31.20
CA PHE A 152 -21.26 22.22 30.27
C PHE A 152 -19.87 21.74 29.85
N ASP A 153 -19.62 20.45 29.88
CA ASP A 153 -18.35 19.84 29.50
C ASP A 153 -18.18 19.95 27.98
N SER A 154 -17.50 20.99 27.52
CA SER A 154 -17.34 21.28 26.08
C SER A 154 -16.42 20.26 25.45
N LYS A 155 -16.95 19.49 24.50
CA LYS A 155 -16.17 18.53 23.71
C LYS A 155 -15.12 19.22 22.84
N THR A 156 -14.04 18.49 22.57
CA THR A 156 -12.98 18.96 21.66
C THR A 156 -13.05 18.16 20.37
N PHE A 157 -12.89 18.84 19.26
CA PHE A 157 -12.90 18.29 17.92
C PHE A 157 -11.53 18.38 17.30
N GLU A 158 -11.11 17.32 16.65
CA GLU A 158 -9.96 17.31 15.77
C GLU A 158 -10.38 17.85 14.40
N VAL A 159 -9.77 18.92 13.99
CA VAL A 159 -10.00 19.56 12.69
C VAL A 159 -8.70 19.53 11.91
N ARG A 160 -8.71 18.87 10.74
CA ARG A 160 -7.55 18.85 9.86
C ARG A 160 -7.78 19.73 8.65
N ALA A 161 -6.77 20.55 8.35
CA ALA A 161 -6.79 21.45 7.21
C ALA A 161 -5.50 21.34 6.41
N ARG A 162 -5.60 21.44 5.09
CA ARG A 162 -4.46 21.44 4.16
C ARG A 162 -4.14 22.83 3.71
N PRO A 163 -2.85 23.18 3.54
CA PRO A 163 -2.46 24.40 2.88
C PRO A 163 -3.04 24.46 1.47
N MET A 164 -3.58 25.60 1.08
CA MET A 164 -4.11 25.82 -0.29
C MET A 164 -2.98 26.01 -1.31
N GLU A 165 -1.82 26.45 -0.84
CA GLU A 165 -0.62 26.63 -1.64
C GLU A 165 0.56 25.92 -0.97
N LYS A 166 1.54 25.49 -1.76
CA LYS A 166 2.76 24.88 -1.24
C LYS A 166 3.54 25.92 -0.41
N VAL A 167 3.72 25.61 0.86
CA VAL A 167 4.53 26.43 1.78
C VAL A 167 5.96 25.90 1.77
N ALA A 168 6.89 26.71 1.26
CA ALA A 168 8.30 26.34 1.29
C ALA A 168 8.78 26.26 2.75
N ASP A 169 9.69 25.33 3.02
CA ASP A 169 10.32 25.10 4.32
C ASP A 169 9.38 24.66 5.45
N LEU A 170 8.13 24.31 5.13
CA LEU A 170 7.23 23.71 6.09
C LEU A 170 7.70 22.29 6.45
N ARG A 171 7.81 22.01 7.76
CA ARG A 171 8.25 20.73 8.28
C ARG A 171 7.21 20.10 9.22
N PRO A 172 7.11 18.77 9.28
CA PRO A 172 6.33 18.09 10.30
C PRO A 172 6.75 18.53 11.71
N GLY A 173 5.77 18.70 12.59
CA GLY A 173 6.02 19.15 13.97
C GLY A 173 6.08 20.68 14.16
N MET A 174 6.06 21.46 13.09
CA MET A 174 5.92 22.91 13.23
C MET A 174 4.52 23.28 13.74
N SER A 175 4.47 24.27 14.64
CA SER A 175 3.22 24.82 15.14
C SER A 175 2.60 25.78 14.12
N VAL A 176 1.28 25.67 13.97
CA VAL A 176 0.48 26.59 13.17
C VAL A 176 -0.59 27.20 14.07
N ILE A 177 -0.67 28.50 14.12
CA ILE A 177 -1.56 29.24 15.00
C ILE A 177 -2.66 29.90 14.19
N LYS A 178 -3.91 29.65 14.57
CA LYS A 178 -5.08 30.39 14.09
C LYS A 178 -5.49 31.40 15.15
N LYS A 179 -5.63 32.68 14.79
CA LYS A 179 -6.32 33.67 15.64
C LYS A 179 -7.82 33.39 15.56
N LEU A 180 -8.40 32.99 16.68
CA LEU A 180 -9.85 32.95 16.80
C LEU A 180 -10.31 34.41 17.00
N THR A 181 -11.03 34.97 16.03
CA THR A 181 -11.76 36.19 16.24
C THR A 181 -12.94 35.85 17.16
N ILE A 182 -12.85 36.27 18.41
CA ILE A 182 -13.99 36.21 19.32
C ILE A 182 -14.82 37.42 18.94
N ASP A 183 -15.88 37.22 18.16
CA ASP A 183 -16.92 38.22 17.96
C ASP A 183 -17.64 38.33 19.32
N ASN A 184 -17.51 39.52 19.94
CA ASN A 184 -18.16 39.87 21.19
C ASN A 184 -19.64 40.16 20.98
#